data_ad99681404c1020c20339a1163fe409d
#
_entry.id   ad99681404c1020c20339a1163fe409d
#
_cell.length_a   1.000
_cell.length_b   1.000
_cell.length_c   1.000
_cell.angle_alpha   90.00
_cell.angle_beta   90.00
_cell.angle_gamma   90.00
#
_symmetry.space_group_name_H-M   'P 1'
#
loop_
_entity.id
_entity.type
_entity.pdbx_description
1 polymer ?
#
loop_
_entity_poly.entity_id
_entity_poly.type
_entity_poly.pdbx_seq_one_letter_code
_entity_poly.pdbx_strand_id
1 'polypeptide(L)'
;MNMLESNILELVKDCRLIGISGHENPDGDCVGSCCAMAMYLRKAMPDAEIRVYLEEFDEALVRCIPGAESVRHDLPESGEVFDAFIALDSTPDRMGPVSHFFDSASVKINIDHHVTNSGCGTYNYINGKASSACELVYELMDPDQIDAGIAQALYTGIVTDTGVFQYPSTGEKTMCAAGHLMRYGFDFSAIIREVFFERTPVNARMLGTALLKSQFLEDGRFMLCVLNREDMAAYGAGRRDLDGISAQMVLTKGVDCAVFAHEDEAGVWRASMRSIGIVDVARTASLLGGGGHVRAAGCTIRTSITEALGILKKDIEEQLRSADGHELR
;
A
#
# COMPACT_ATOMS: atom_id res chain seq x y z
N MET A 1 -23.20 11.12 -5.09
CA MET A 1 -23.97 11.50 -3.91
C MET A 1 -23.60 10.50 -2.82
N ASN A 2 -22.96 10.90 -1.92
CA ASN A 2 -23.11 11.52 -0.64
C ASN A 2 -22.85 10.54 0.47
N MET A 3 -21.87 10.87 1.24
CA MET A 3 -21.43 10.28 2.49
C MET A 3 -22.45 9.37 3.13
N LEU A 4 -21.99 8.23 3.59
CA LEU A 4 -22.71 7.33 4.49
C LEU A 4 -23.07 8.09 5.78
N GLU A 5 -24.18 8.83 5.77
CA GLU A 5 -24.87 9.23 7.00
C GLU A 5 -25.69 8.05 7.54
N SER A 6 -25.75 6.94 6.78
CA SER A 6 -26.52 5.73 7.10
C SER A 6 -25.55 4.62 7.56
N ASN A 7 -25.97 3.88 8.55
CA ASN A 7 -25.29 2.64 8.97
C ASN A 7 -25.17 1.70 7.76
N ILE A 8 -23.97 1.20 7.46
CA ILE A 8 -23.72 0.31 6.32
C ILE A 8 -24.67 -0.90 6.30
N LEU A 9 -25.06 -1.42 7.47
CA LEU A 9 -25.98 -2.53 7.59
C LEU A 9 -27.36 -2.21 7.00
N GLU A 10 -27.84 -0.97 7.14
CA GLU A 10 -29.12 -0.55 6.54
C GLU A 10 -29.09 -0.55 5.00
N LEU A 11 -27.92 -0.27 4.42
CA LEU A 11 -27.76 -0.26 2.96
C LEU A 11 -27.78 -1.66 2.35
N VAL A 12 -27.37 -2.67 3.11
CA VAL A 12 -27.22 -4.05 2.63
C VAL A 12 -28.19 -5.03 3.28
N LYS A 13 -29.13 -4.58 4.11
CA LYS A 13 -30.01 -5.43 4.93
C LYS A 13 -30.83 -6.46 4.15
N ASP A 14 -31.20 -6.13 2.90
CA ASP A 14 -31.99 -7.00 2.01
C ASP A 14 -31.11 -7.82 1.04
N CYS A 15 -29.77 -7.68 1.12
CA CYS A 15 -28.83 -8.36 0.26
C CYS A 15 -28.52 -9.78 0.78
N ARG A 16 -28.41 -10.75 -0.13
CA ARG A 16 -28.08 -12.13 0.18
C ARG A 16 -26.70 -12.54 -0.32
N LEU A 17 -26.23 -11.92 -1.39
CA LEU A 17 -24.90 -12.13 -1.95
C LEU A 17 -24.17 -10.81 -2.03
N ILE A 18 -23.10 -10.66 -1.22
CA ILE A 18 -22.31 -9.44 -1.12
C ILE A 18 -20.86 -9.74 -1.52
N GLY A 19 -20.36 -9.02 -2.52
CA GLY A 19 -18.96 -9.01 -2.92
C GLY A 19 -18.19 -7.89 -2.24
N ILE A 20 -16.95 -8.15 -1.93
CA ILE A 20 -16.01 -7.14 -1.39
C ILE A 20 -14.70 -7.28 -2.16
N SER A 21 -14.12 -6.16 -2.55
CA SER A 21 -12.81 -6.14 -3.18
C SER A 21 -12.08 -4.82 -2.95
N GLY A 22 -10.79 -4.80 -3.26
CA GLY A 22 -9.93 -3.63 -3.21
C GLY A 22 -9.06 -3.53 -4.46
N HIS A 23 -7.89 -2.92 -4.35
CA HIS A 23 -7.00 -2.69 -5.50
C HIS A 23 -6.13 -3.90 -5.86
N GLU A 24 -5.62 -3.91 -7.11
CA GLU A 24 -4.57 -4.82 -7.58
C GLU A 24 -3.31 -4.63 -6.74
N ASN A 25 -2.55 -5.72 -6.50
CA ASN A 25 -1.41 -5.76 -5.58
C ASN A 25 -1.79 -5.27 -4.17
N PRO A 26 -2.71 -5.97 -3.48
CA PRO A 26 -3.28 -5.52 -2.22
C PRO A 26 -2.21 -5.43 -1.12
N ASP A 27 -2.23 -4.33 -0.41
CA ASP A 27 -1.41 -4.09 0.77
C ASP A 27 -2.19 -4.37 2.07
N GLY A 28 -1.60 -4.01 3.22
CA GLY A 28 -2.22 -4.30 4.51
C GLY A 28 -3.50 -3.52 4.78
N ASP A 29 -3.67 -2.33 4.22
CA ASP A 29 -4.91 -1.56 4.37
C ASP A 29 -6.03 -2.12 3.51
N CYS A 30 -5.72 -2.45 2.26
CA CYS A 30 -6.65 -3.11 1.36
C CYS A 30 -7.14 -4.46 1.92
N VAL A 31 -6.23 -5.35 2.33
CA VAL A 31 -6.59 -6.66 2.90
C VAL A 31 -7.30 -6.51 4.24
N GLY A 32 -6.81 -5.64 5.11
CA GLY A 32 -7.35 -5.39 6.44
C GLY A 32 -8.78 -4.85 6.41
N SER A 33 -9.04 -3.84 5.57
CA SER A 33 -10.36 -3.26 5.40
C SER A 33 -11.37 -4.25 4.83
N CYS A 34 -10.97 -5.01 3.79
CA CYS A 34 -11.81 -6.04 3.18
C CYS A 34 -12.16 -7.16 4.15
N CYS A 35 -11.17 -7.70 4.88
CA CYS A 35 -11.40 -8.77 5.84
C CYS A 35 -12.22 -8.31 7.05
N ALA A 36 -11.92 -7.13 7.60
CA ALA A 36 -12.69 -6.56 8.69
C ALA A 36 -14.16 -6.35 8.32
N MET A 37 -14.41 -5.76 7.14
CA MET A 37 -15.78 -5.56 6.64
C MET A 37 -16.50 -6.90 6.43
N ALA A 38 -15.83 -7.90 5.87
CA ALA A 38 -16.42 -9.22 5.66
C ALA A 38 -16.79 -9.89 7.00
N MET A 39 -15.91 -9.84 7.99
CA MET A 39 -16.19 -10.41 9.33
C MET A 39 -17.36 -9.67 10.01
N TYR A 40 -17.38 -8.35 9.92
CA TYR A 40 -18.46 -7.53 10.46
C TYR A 40 -19.81 -7.86 9.84
N LEU A 41 -19.88 -7.93 8.51
CA LEU A 41 -21.11 -8.27 7.80
C LEU A 41 -21.57 -9.72 8.08
N ARG A 42 -20.66 -10.70 8.08
CA ARG A 42 -20.99 -12.10 8.40
C ARG A 42 -21.58 -12.24 9.82
N LYS A 43 -21.12 -11.45 10.77
CA LYS A 43 -21.65 -11.43 12.14
C LYS A 43 -23.03 -10.80 12.21
N ALA A 44 -23.25 -9.69 11.52
CA ALA A 44 -24.51 -8.97 11.53
C ALA A 44 -25.60 -9.60 10.64
N MET A 45 -25.20 -10.32 9.60
CA MET A 45 -26.07 -10.87 8.55
C MET A 45 -25.75 -12.35 8.30
N PRO A 46 -26.07 -13.25 9.25
CA PRO A 46 -25.68 -14.67 9.18
C PRO A 46 -26.33 -15.44 8.01
N ASP A 47 -27.41 -14.93 7.44
CA ASP A 47 -28.13 -15.51 6.29
C ASP A 47 -27.59 -15.02 4.94
N ALA A 48 -26.68 -14.03 4.92
CA ALA A 48 -26.05 -13.50 3.71
C ALA A 48 -24.72 -14.18 3.43
N GLU A 49 -24.44 -14.43 2.17
CA GLU A 49 -23.14 -14.91 1.71
C GLU A 49 -22.22 -13.72 1.42
N ILE A 50 -21.12 -13.61 2.15
CA ILE A 50 -20.13 -12.54 2.02
C ILE A 50 -18.84 -13.12 1.46
N ARG A 51 -18.41 -12.63 0.29
CA ARG A 51 -17.20 -13.09 -0.41
C ARG A 51 -16.23 -11.94 -0.63
N VAL A 52 -14.96 -12.19 -0.31
CA VAL A 52 -13.86 -11.24 -0.57
C VAL A 52 -13.04 -11.76 -1.75
N TYR A 53 -12.75 -10.89 -2.71
CA TYR A 53 -11.95 -11.18 -3.89
C TYR A 53 -10.78 -10.21 -3.96
N LEU A 54 -9.56 -10.70 -3.83
CA LEU A 54 -8.32 -9.94 -3.98
C LEU A 54 -7.28 -10.77 -4.74
N GLU A 55 -6.34 -10.12 -5.40
CA GLU A 55 -5.15 -10.79 -5.91
C GLU A 55 -4.33 -11.41 -4.78
N GLU A 56 -3.36 -12.25 -5.13
CA GLU A 56 -2.39 -12.78 -4.16
C GLU A 56 -1.62 -11.65 -3.47
N PHE A 57 -1.42 -11.77 -2.17
CA PHE A 57 -0.71 -10.81 -1.33
C PHE A 57 0.31 -11.51 -0.42
N ASP A 58 1.04 -10.73 0.36
CA ASP A 58 2.12 -11.24 1.21
C ASP A 58 1.60 -12.22 2.28
N GLU A 59 2.33 -13.32 2.49
CA GLU A 59 2.03 -14.30 3.53
C GLU A 59 2.04 -13.72 4.95
N ALA A 60 2.79 -12.64 5.20
CA ALA A 60 2.76 -11.96 6.48
C ALA A 60 1.37 -11.37 6.77
N LEU A 61 0.69 -10.85 5.75
CA LEU A 61 -0.69 -10.36 5.89
C LEU A 61 -1.66 -11.51 6.19
N VAL A 62 -1.46 -12.69 5.58
CA VAL A 62 -2.29 -13.87 5.91
C VAL A 62 -2.15 -14.27 7.39
N ARG A 63 -0.95 -14.15 7.95
CA ARG A 63 -0.72 -14.45 9.37
C ARG A 63 -1.24 -13.38 10.32
N CYS A 64 -1.19 -12.12 9.90
CA CYS A 64 -1.50 -10.97 10.76
C CYS A 64 -2.96 -10.51 10.67
N ILE A 65 -3.66 -10.82 9.58
CA ILE A 65 -5.04 -10.36 9.34
C ILE A 65 -6.01 -11.54 9.43
N PRO A 66 -6.81 -11.64 10.51
CA PRO A 66 -7.87 -12.64 10.60
C PRO A 66 -8.84 -12.54 9.42
N GLY A 67 -9.21 -13.70 8.86
CA GLY A 67 -10.08 -13.77 7.69
C GLY A 67 -9.36 -13.73 6.34
N ALA A 68 -8.07 -13.38 6.31
CA ALA A 68 -7.27 -13.34 5.09
C ALA A 68 -7.16 -14.70 4.39
N GLU A 69 -7.18 -15.79 5.16
CA GLU A 69 -7.19 -17.17 4.64
C GLU A 69 -8.47 -17.55 3.88
N SER A 70 -9.54 -16.77 4.04
CA SER A 70 -10.82 -16.97 3.36
C SER A 70 -11.01 -16.10 2.12
N VAL A 71 -10.02 -15.28 1.78
CA VAL A 71 -10.01 -14.45 0.58
C VAL A 71 -9.90 -15.33 -0.65
N ARG A 72 -10.70 -15.03 -1.66
CA ARG A 72 -10.67 -15.71 -2.96
C ARG A 72 -9.72 -14.97 -3.90
N HIS A 73 -8.85 -15.73 -4.56
CA HIS A 73 -7.89 -15.21 -5.54
C HIS A 73 -8.35 -15.48 -6.98
N ASP A 74 -9.43 -16.23 -7.15
CA ASP A 74 -10.12 -16.46 -8.42
C ASP A 74 -11.21 -15.40 -8.63
N LEU A 75 -11.62 -15.23 -9.87
CA LEU A 75 -12.74 -14.36 -10.20
C LEU A 75 -14.08 -15.01 -9.85
N PRO A 76 -15.14 -14.24 -9.55
CA PRO A 76 -16.50 -14.75 -9.51
C PRO A 76 -16.87 -15.49 -10.79
N GLU A 77 -17.86 -16.40 -10.70
CA GLU A 77 -18.33 -17.13 -11.87
C GLU A 77 -18.92 -16.21 -12.93
N SER A 78 -18.67 -16.52 -14.20
CA SER A 78 -19.17 -15.71 -15.30
C SER A 78 -20.70 -15.63 -15.27
N GLY A 79 -21.22 -14.39 -15.19
CA GLY A 79 -22.67 -14.12 -15.12
C GLY A 79 -23.23 -14.10 -13.69
N GLU A 80 -22.40 -14.28 -12.67
CA GLU A 80 -22.81 -14.06 -11.29
C GLU A 80 -23.14 -12.57 -11.05
N VAL A 81 -24.22 -12.29 -10.35
CA VAL A 81 -24.67 -10.94 -10.04
C VAL A 81 -24.78 -10.78 -8.54
N PHE A 82 -24.06 -9.82 -8.00
CA PHE A 82 -24.10 -9.48 -6.57
C PHE A 82 -25.24 -8.52 -6.26
N ASP A 83 -25.95 -8.75 -5.16
CA ASP A 83 -26.95 -7.80 -4.66
C ASP A 83 -26.27 -6.49 -4.24
N ALA A 84 -25.14 -6.62 -3.55
CA ALA A 84 -24.27 -5.50 -3.21
C ALA A 84 -22.80 -5.83 -3.51
N PHE A 85 -22.04 -4.81 -3.88
CA PHE A 85 -20.57 -4.92 -4.00
C PHE A 85 -19.91 -3.72 -3.32
N ILE A 86 -18.92 -3.99 -2.48
CA ILE A 86 -18.22 -3.00 -1.68
C ILE A 86 -16.77 -2.90 -2.18
N ALA A 87 -16.42 -1.73 -2.69
CA ALA A 87 -15.05 -1.39 -3.07
C ALA A 87 -14.38 -0.65 -1.91
N LEU A 88 -13.29 -1.22 -1.38
CA LEU A 88 -12.53 -0.69 -0.27
C LEU A 88 -11.11 -0.31 -0.73
N ASP A 89 -10.63 0.83 -0.29
CA ASP A 89 -9.29 1.33 -0.59
C ASP A 89 -8.98 1.39 -2.10
N SER A 90 -10.01 1.56 -2.93
CA SER A 90 -9.90 1.43 -4.38
C SER A 90 -10.98 2.16 -5.15
N THR A 91 -10.70 2.26 -6.44
CA THR A 91 -11.66 2.61 -7.50
C THR A 91 -11.73 1.47 -8.53
N PRO A 92 -12.79 1.34 -9.36
CA PRO A 92 -12.94 0.24 -10.31
C PRO A 92 -11.77 0.06 -11.28
N ASP A 93 -11.12 1.14 -11.69
CA ASP A 93 -9.94 1.11 -12.57
C ASP A 93 -8.69 0.51 -11.90
N ARG A 94 -8.68 0.38 -10.57
CA ARG A 94 -7.62 -0.25 -9.79
C ARG A 94 -7.97 -1.65 -9.28
N MET A 95 -9.20 -2.10 -9.45
CA MET A 95 -9.68 -3.41 -8.99
C MET A 95 -9.41 -4.55 -10.00
N GLY A 96 -8.85 -4.23 -11.17
CA GLY A 96 -8.65 -5.22 -12.22
C GLY A 96 -9.96 -5.85 -12.71
N PRO A 97 -9.94 -7.14 -13.13
CA PRO A 97 -11.12 -7.79 -13.72
C PRO A 97 -12.35 -7.90 -12.80
N VAL A 98 -12.15 -7.84 -11.47
CA VAL A 98 -13.25 -7.90 -10.48
C VAL A 98 -14.16 -6.67 -10.58
N SER A 99 -13.67 -5.56 -11.11
CA SER A 99 -14.45 -4.32 -11.29
C SER A 99 -15.78 -4.52 -12.06
N HIS A 100 -15.81 -5.48 -13.00
CA HIS A 100 -17.02 -5.81 -13.74
C HIS A 100 -18.19 -6.24 -12.82
N PHE A 101 -17.90 -6.95 -11.74
CA PHE A 101 -18.91 -7.39 -10.78
C PHE A 101 -19.37 -6.25 -9.88
N PHE A 102 -18.47 -5.31 -9.54
CA PHE A 102 -18.87 -4.06 -8.89
C PHE A 102 -19.81 -3.26 -9.78
N ASP A 103 -19.49 -3.09 -11.06
CA ASP A 103 -20.29 -2.32 -11.99
C ASP A 103 -21.70 -2.90 -12.20
N SER A 104 -21.83 -4.23 -12.16
CA SER A 104 -23.10 -4.94 -12.35
C SER A 104 -23.95 -5.08 -11.10
N ALA A 105 -23.40 -4.83 -9.90
CA ALA A 105 -24.11 -4.95 -8.64
C ALA A 105 -25.24 -3.92 -8.49
N SER A 106 -26.34 -4.32 -7.83
CA SER A 106 -27.50 -3.45 -7.59
C SER A 106 -27.18 -2.34 -6.61
N VAL A 107 -26.46 -2.65 -5.53
CA VAL A 107 -25.99 -1.70 -4.52
C VAL A 107 -24.47 -1.63 -4.62
N LYS A 108 -23.94 -0.45 -4.90
CA LYS A 108 -22.50 -0.18 -5.00
C LYS A 108 -22.05 0.73 -3.87
N ILE A 109 -21.13 0.26 -3.06
CA ILE A 109 -20.58 1.02 -1.93
C ILE A 109 -19.08 1.21 -2.16
N ASN A 110 -18.59 2.44 -2.01
CA ASN A 110 -17.16 2.75 -2.10
C ASN A 110 -16.70 3.47 -0.84
N ILE A 111 -15.69 2.91 -0.18
CA ILE A 111 -15.07 3.48 1.02
C ILE A 111 -13.58 3.61 0.74
N ASP A 112 -13.05 4.84 0.74
CA ASP A 112 -11.69 5.10 0.31
C ASP A 112 -11.12 6.38 0.93
N HIS A 113 -9.82 6.42 1.14
CA HIS A 113 -9.10 7.57 1.66
C HIS A 113 -8.22 8.27 0.61
N HIS A 114 -8.17 7.81 -0.62
CA HIS A 114 -7.38 8.43 -1.67
C HIS A 114 -7.97 9.77 -2.11
N VAL A 115 -7.16 10.84 -2.10
CA VAL A 115 -7.58 12.21 -2.48
C VAL A 115 -8.03 12.33 -3.94
N THR A 116 -7.61 11.41 -4.78
CA THR A 116 -7.97 11.37 -6.21
C THR A 116 -9.30 10.69 -6.47
N ASN A 117 -9.86 9.97 -5.50
CA ASN A 117 -11.15 9.30 -5.62
C ASN A 117 -12.30 10.29 -5.44
N SER A 118 -13.13 10.43 -6.46
CA SER A 118 -14.34 11.27 -6.42
C SER A 118 -15.62 10.49 -6.07
N GLY A 119 -15.49 9.19 -5.77
CA GLY A 119 -16.59 8.26 -5.51
C GLY A 119 -17.10 7.58 -6.78
N CYS A 120 -17.17 6.24 -6.74
CA CYS A 120 -17.60 5.38 -7.85
C CYS A 120 -18.83 4.53 -7.52
N GLY A 121 -19.25 4.50 -6.26
CA GLY A 121 -20.42 3.76 -5.81
C GLY A 121 -21.74 4.55 -5.88
N THR A 122 -22.84 3.86 -5.67
CA THR A 122 -24.15 4.47 -5.35
C THR A 122 -24.07 5.20 -4.01
N TYR A 123 -23.33 4.60 -3.07
CA TYR A 123 -23.01 5.16 -1.77
C TYR A 123 -21.49 5.27 -1.64
N ASN A 124 -21.03 6.43 -1.18
CA ASN A 124 -19.60 6.72 -1.10
C ASN A 124 -19.24 7.31 0.26
N TYR A 125 -18.19 6.77 0.89
CA TYR A 125 -17.55 7.34 2.05
C TYR A 125 -16.08 7.59 1.73
N ILE A 126 -15.81 8.78 1.19
CA ILE A 126 -14.49 9.17 0.72
C ILE A 126 -13.96 10.30 1.62
N ASN A 127 -12.80 10.07 2.23
CA ASN A 127 -12.17 11.06 3.09
C ASN A 127 -10.64 11.05 2.95
N GLY A 128 -10.11 11.88 2.07
CA GLY A 128 -8.66 12.00 1.84
C GLY A 128 -7.84 12.56 3.02
N LYS A 129 -8.46 12.79 4.18
CA LYS A 129 -7.78 13.18 5.43
C LYS A 129 -7.63 12.00 6.40
N ALA A 130 -8.32 10.90 6.16
CA ALA A 130 -8.14 9.70 6.94
C ALA A 130 -6.78 9.06 6.63
N SER A 131 -6.22 8.36 7.58
CA SER A 131 -4.92 7.73 7.44
C SER A 131 -4.95 6.48 6.58
N SER A 132 -6.11 5.84 6.47
CA SER A 132 -6.31 4.55 5.82
C SER A 132 -7.79 4.26 5.57
N ALA A 133 -8.11 3.33 4.68
CA ALA A 133 -9.47 2.81 4.51
C ALA A 133 -9.93 2.04 5.76
N CYS A 134 -9.01 1.39 6.49
CA CYS A 134 -9.31 0.74 7.78
C CYS A 134 -9.78 1.73 8.84
N GLU A 135 -9.24 2.96 8.89
CA GLU A 135 -9.75 4.01 9.78
C GLU A 135 -11.21 4.36 9.44
N LEU A 136 -11.52 4.50 8.15
CA LEU A 136 -12.88 4.79 7.69
C LEU A 136 -13.86 3.64 7.96
N VAL A 137 -13.43 2.41 7.73
CA VAL A 137 -14.22 1.21 8.04
C VAL A 137 -14.52 1.13 9.53
N TYR A 138 -13.53 1.43 10.39
CA TYR A 138 -13.71 1.52 11.84
C TYR A 138 -14.76 2.58 12.22
N GLU A 139 -14.74 3.77 11.61
CA GLU A 139 -15.72 4.84 11.87
C GLU A 139 -17.16 4.44 11.51
N LEU A 140 -17.35 3.52 10.57
CA LEU A 140 -18.65 3.05 10.10
C LEU A 140 -19.22 1.87 10.89
N MET A 141 -18.40 1.19 11.69
CA MET A 141 -18.83 0.02 12.46
C MET A 141 -19.47 0.42 13.79
N ASP A 142 -20.47 -0.34 14.18
CA ASP A 142 -20.97 -0.29 15.55
C ASP A 142 -19.89 -0.87 16.49
N PRO A 143 -19.37 -0.08 17.45
CA PRO A 143 -18.33 -0.53 18.37
C PRO A 143 -18.70 -1.82 19.16
N ASP A 144 -19.98 -2.04 19.44
CA ASP A 144 -20.46 -3.21 20.18
C ASP A 144 -20.40 -4.49 19.31
N GLN A 145 -20.25 -4.36 18.01
CA GLN A 145 -20.11 -5.47 17.07
C GLN A 145 -18.64 -5.81 16.75
N ILE A 146 -17.69 -4.96 17.13
CA ILE A 146 -16.26 -5.21 16.92
C ILE A 146 -15.81 -6.30 17.90
N ASP A 147 -15.13 -7.31 17.40
CA ASP A 147 -14.44 -8.34 18.17
C ASP A 147 -12.93 -8.31 17.94
N ALA A 148 -12.20 -9.22 18.57
CA ALA A 148 -10.74 -9.25 18.48
C ALA A 148 -10.22 -9.47 17.04
N GLY A 149 -10.93 -10.28 16.25
CA GLY A 149 -10.54 -10.52 14.85
C GLY A 149 -10.72 -9.28 13.98
N ILE A 150 -11.88 -8.63 14.07
CA ILE A 150 -12.15 -7.37 13.35
C ILE A 150 -11.16 -6.29 13.79
N ALA A 151 -10.95 -6.16 15.10
CA ALA A 151 -10.03 -5.16 15.66
C ALA A 151 -8.59 -5.38 15.18
N GLN A 152 -8.12 -6.62 15.12
CA GLN A 152 -6.78 -6.96 14.64
C GLN A 152 -6.62 -6.65 13.15
N ALA A 153 -7.62 -6.97 12.32
CA ALA A 153 -7.59 -6.69 10.89
C ALA A 153 -7.51 -5.17 10.61
N LEU A 154 -8.38 -4.38 11.26
CA LEU A 154 -8.38 -2.92 11.16
C LEU A 154 -7.06 -2.30 11.64
N TYR A 155 -6.56 -2.77 12.78
CA TYR A 155 -5.29 -2.28 13.33
C TYR A 155 -4.13 -2.55 12.37
N THR A 156 -4.09 -3.74 11.77
CA THR A 156 -3.02 -4.10 10.83
C THR A 156 -3.01 -3.17 9.62
N GLY A 157 -4.18 -2.86 9.03
CA GLY A 157 -4.26 -1.91 7.92
C GLY A 157 -3.85 -0.49 8.33
N ILE A 158 -4.33 0.02 9.46
CA ILE A 158 -3.90 1.34 9.97
C ILE A 158 -2.38 1.39 10.15
N VAL A 159 -1.77 0.36 10.71
CA VAL A 159 -0.31 0.31 10.96
C VAL A 159 0.48 0.27 9.67
N THR A 160 0.05 -0.49 8.67
CA THR A 160 0.75 -0.59 7.40
C THR A 160 0.69 0.72 6.62
N ASP A 161 -0.48 1.34 6.50
CA ASP A 161 -0.67 2.54 5.69
C ASP A 161 -0.13 3.83 6.36
N THR A 162 0.00 3.82 7.67
CA THR A 162 0.65 4.90 8.41
C THR A 162 2.17 4.73 8.57
N GLY A 163 2.73 3.63 8.05
CA GLY A 163 4.14 3.29 8.27
C GLY A 163 4.49 3.23 9.75
N VAL A 164 3.67 2.53 10.53
CA VAL A 164 3.79 2.48 12.01
C VAL A 164 3.68 3.90 12.61
N PHE A 165 2.66 4.64 12.18
CA PHE A 165 2.34 6.01 12.63
C PHE A 165 3.40 7.07 12.34
N GLN A 166 4.28 6.84 11.34
CA GLN A 166 5.33 7.78 10.96
C GLN A 166 4.90 8.76 9.87
N TYR A 167 3.88 8.41 9.08
CA TYR A 167 3.50 9.24 7.94
C TYR A 167 2.60 10.42 8.34
N PRO A 168 2.65 11.54 7.58
CA PRO A 168 1.89 12.75 7.89
C PRO A 168 0.36 12.57 7.88
N SER A 169 -0.14 11.49 7.30
CA SER A 169 -1.56 11.11 7.35
C SER A 169 -2.01 10.69 8.76
N THR A 170 -1.07 10.34 9.65
CA THR A 170 -1.37 9.98 11.04
C THR A 170 -1.88 11.19 11.83
N GLY A 171 -3.12 11.13 12.27
CA GLY A 171 -3.76 12.19 13.06
C GLY A 171 -4.26 11.71 14.42
N GLU A 172 -4.91 12.62 15.16
CA GLU A 172 -5.53 12.29 16.46
C GLU A 172 -6.54 11.15 16.34
N LYS A 173 -7.40 11.19 15.32
CA LYS A 173 -8.41 10.16 15.07
C LYS A 173 -7.76 8.79 14.84
N THR A 174 -6.71 8.73 14.03
CA THR A 174 -5.93 7.51 13.76
C THR A 174 -5.40 6.90 15.05
N MET A 175 -4.76 7.73 15.90
CA MET A 175 -4.20 7.27 17.17
C MET A 175 -5.30 6.83 18.15
N CYS A 176 -6.44 7.51 18.19
CA CYS A 176 -7.59 7.13 18.99
C CYS A 176 -8.18 5.78 18.51
N ALA A 177 -8.36 5.61 17.21
CA ALA A 177 -8.84 4.35 16.62
C ALA A 177 -7.88 3.20 16.95
N ALA A 178 -6.59 3.35 16.68
CA ALA A 178 -5.58 2.35 16.99
C ALA A 178 -5.55 2.00 18.48
N GLY A 179 -5.56 3.00 19.38
CA GLY A 179 -5.59 2.80 20.82
C GLY A 179 -6.85 2.08 21.30
N HIS A 180 -8.01 2.36 20.68
CA HIS A 180 -9.25 1.67 20.99
C HIS A 180 -9.21 0.21 20.53
N LEU A 181 -8.72 -0.05 19.30
CA LEU A 181 -8.58 -1.40 18.76
C LEU A 181 -7.64 -2.27 19.61
N MET A 182 -6.53 -1.71 20.13
CA MET A 182 -5.60 -2.44 21.00
C MET A 182 -6.25 -2.98 22.29
N ARG A 183 -7.40 -2.46 22.73
CA ARG A 183 -8.13 -2.96 23.92
C ARG A 183 -8.66 -4.38 23.74
N TYR A 184 -8.75 -4.87 22.49
CA TYR A 184 -9.19 -6.23 22.19
C TYR A 184 -8.12 -7.31 22.43
N GLY A 185 -6.87 -6.92 22.79
CA GLY A 185 -5.85 -7.79 23.37
C GLY A 185 -5.09 -8.67 22.39
N PHE A 186 -5.09 -8.37 21.10
CA PHE A 186 -4.22 -9.03 20.11
C PHE A 186 -2.75 -8.57 20.28
N ASP A 187 -1.80 -9.37 19.78
CA ASP A 187 -0.38 -9.05 19.86
C ASP A 187 0.02 -8.02 18.77
N PHE A 188 -0.25 -6.74 19.05
CA PHE A 188 0.11 -5.64 18.16
C PHE A 188 1.61 -5.54 17.89
N SER A 189 2.45 -5.98 18.84
CA SER A 189 3.90 -5.95 18.68
C SER A 189 4.39 -6.98 17.67
N ALA A 190 3.78 -8.18 17.68
CA ALA A 190 4.03 -9.19 16.66
C ALA A 190 3.60 -8.70 15.28
N ILE A 191 2.40 -8.09 15.17
CA ILE A 191 1.91 -7.52 13.91
C ILE A 191 2.91 -6.52 13.34
N ILE A 192 3.29 -5.50 14.12
CA ILE A 192 4.26 -4.48 13.66
C ILE A 192 5.56 -5.12 13.20
N ARG A 193 6.07 -6.10 13.96
CA ARG A 193 7.31 -6.79 13.60
C ARG A 193 7.15 -7.52 12.27
N GLU A 194 6.09 -8.31 12.08
CA GLU A 194 5.91 -9.19 10.93
C GLU A 194 5.58 -8.41 9.65
N VAL A 195 4.68 -7.44 9.73
CA VAL A 195 4.25 -6.72 8.51
C VAL A 195 5.16 -5.57 8.10
N PHE A 196 6.02 -5.07 8.99
CA PHE A 196 6.80 -3.87 8.70
C PHE A 196 8.31 -4.03 8.87
N PHE A 197 8.76 -4.75 9.88
CA PHE A 197 10.19 -4.82 10.21
C PHE A 197 10.85 -6.15 9.85
N GLU A 198 10.11 -7.26 9.83
CA GLU A 198 10.69 -8.57 9.58
C GLU A 198 11.22 -8.67 8.15
N ARG A 199 12.39 -9.27 8.02
CA ARG A 199 13.09 -9.46 6.75
C ARG A 199 13.54 -10.89 6.63
N THR A 200 13.47 -11.44 5.41
CA THR A 200 14.13 -12.72 5.15
C THR A 200 15.65 -12.58 5.30
N PRO A 201 16.38 -13.66 5.64
CA PRO A 201 17.84 -13.64 5.66
C PRO A 201 18.45 -13.17 4.34
N VAL A 202 17.81 -13.46 3.21
CA VAL A 202 18.25 -13.03 1.88
C VAL A 202 18.04 -11.53 1.71
N ASN A 203 16.85 -11.00 2.04
CA ASN A 203 16.58 -9.55 1.99
C ASN A 203 17.55 -8.77 2.89
N ALA A 204 17.82 -9.25 4.12
CA ALA A 204 18.76 -8.61 5.04
C ALA A 204 20.19 -8.55 4.47
N ARG A 205 20.64 -9.61 3.77
CA ARG A 205 21.95 -9.62 3.10
C ARG A 205 21.97 -8.68 1.90
N MET A 206 20.90 -8.65 1.11
CA MET A 206 20.78 -7.74 -0.03
C MET A 206 20.77 -6.28 0.41
N LEU A 207 20.04 -5.95 1.49
CA LEU A 207 20.08 -4.62 2.10
C LEU A 207 21.51 -4.26 2.55
N GLY A 208 22.19 -5.15 3.28
CA GLY A 208 23.58 -4.94 3.69
C GLY A 208 24.51 -4.69 2.50
N THR A 209 24.38 -5.49 1.43
CA THR A 209 25.15 -5.34 0.19
C THR A 209 24.85 -3.99 -0.48
N ALA A 210 23.59 -3.61 -0.55
CA ALA A 210 23.18 -2.33 -1.15
C ALA A 210 23.76 -1.14 -0.38
N LEU A 211 23.68 -1.15 0.96
CA LEU A 211 24.25 -0.08 1.80
C LEU A 211 25.78 0.03 1.64
N LEU A 212 26.50 -1.10 1.62
CA LEU A 212 27.97 -1.12 1.46
C LEU A 212 28.42 -0.70 0.06
N LYS A 213 27.65 -0.99 -0.99
CA LYS A 213 27.93 -0.61 -2.37
C LYS A 213 27.42 0.79 -2.74
N SER A 214 26.65 1.42 -1.88
CA SER A 214 26.11 2.74 -2.14
C SER A 214 27.17 3.81 -2.26
N GLN A 215 26.94 4.73 -3.17
CA GLN A 215 27.71 5.96 -3.36
C GLN A 215 26.94 7.14 -2.78
N PHE A 216 27.63 7.98 -2.03
CA PHE A 216 27.10 9.25 -1.55
C PHE A 216 27.52 10.36 -2.51
N LEU A 217 26.58 11.08 -3.04
CA LEU A 217 26.73 12.15 -4.02
C LEU A 217 26.12 13.45 -3.47
N GLU A 218 26.41 14.59 -4.06
CA GLU A 218 25.90 15.92 -3.65
C GLU A 218 26.05 16.14 -2.14
N ASP A 219 27.28 16.12 -1.66
CA ASP A 219 27.66 16.28 -0.25
C ASP A 219 26.91 15.33 0.72
N GLY A 220 26.57 14.13 0.22
CA GLY A 220 25.90 13.08 1.00
C GLY A 220 24.36 13.15 0.95
N ARG A 221 23.78 14.11 0.26
CA ARG A 221 22.33 14.30 0.16
C ARG A 221 21.65 13.34 -0.82
N PHE A 222 22.42 12.77 -1.74
CA PHE A 222 21.95 11.79 -2.71
C PHE A 222 22.69 10.45 -2.55
N MET A 223 21.96 9.38 -2.33
CA MET A 223 22.49 8.02 -2.20
C MET A 223 22.10 7.16 -3.39
N LEU A 224 23.09 6.58 -4.08
CA LEU A 224 22.88 5.72 -5.24
C LEU A 224 23.49 4.35 -5.02
N CYS A 225 22.71 3.29 -5.26
CA CYS A 225 23.20 1.92 -5.31
C CYS A 225 22.81 1.27 -6.63
N VAL A 226 23.72 0.46 -7.17
CA VAL A 226 23.49 -0.38 -8.36
C VAL A 226 23.93 -1.80 -8.05
N LEU A 227 23.01 -2.76 -8.16
CA LEU A 227 23.31 -4.18 -8.01
C LEU A 227 23.09 -4.90 -9.33
N ASN A 228 24.06 -5.69 -9.74
CA ASN A 228 23.95 -6.53 -10.93
C ASN A 228 23.44 -7.94 -10.55
N ARG A 229 23.22 -8.79 -11.54
CA ARG A 229 22.74 -10.16 -11.35
C ARG A 229 23.72 -11.03 -10.53
N GLU A 230 25.03 -10.77 -10.61
CA GLU A 230 26.04 -11.50 -9.84
C GLU A 230 25.89 -11.21 -8.34
N ASP A 231 25.60 -9.96 -7.98
CA ASP A 231 25.35 -9.56 -6.60
C ASP A 231 24.11 -10.28 -6.02
N MET A 232 23.07 -10.41 -6.81
CA MET A 232 21.86 -11.11 -6.42
C MET A 232 22.08 -12.63 -6.34
N ALA A 233 22.75 -13.19 -7.34
CA ALA A 233 23.07 -14.62 -7.40
C ALA A 233 23.93 -15.11 -6.23
N ALA A 234 24.81 -14.25 -5.70
CA ALA A 234 25.65 -14.56 -4.55
C ALA A 234 24.86 -15.00 -3.31
N TYR A 235 23.60 -14.57 -3.21
CA TYR A 235 22.71 -14.91 -2.09
C TYR A 235 21.45 -15.65 -2.52
N GLY A 236 21.33 -16.01 -3.80
CA GLY A 236 20.12 -16.61 -4.35
C GLY A 236 18.90 -15.68 -4.32
N ALA A 237 19.17 -14.35 -4.37
CA ALA A 237 18.11 -13.34 -4.25
C ALA A 237 17.25 -13.26 -5.50
N GLY A 238 15.92 -13.25 -5.31
CA GLY A 238 14.92 -12.90 -6.31
C GLY A 238 14.48 -11.44 -6.16
N ARG A 239 13.56 -11.02 -7.02
CA ARG A 239 13.05 -9.64 -7.06
C ARG A 239 12.42 -9.21 -5.72
N ARG A 240 11.62 -10.09 -5.10
CA ARG A 240 10.96 -9.80 -3.80
C ARG A 240 11.96 -9.56 -2.67
N ASP A 241 13.15 -10.15 -2.73
CA ASP A 241 14.20 -9.95 -1.73
C ASP A 241 14.87 -8.56 -1.80
N LEU A 242 14.52 -7.73 -2.77
CA LEU A 242 15.02 -6.36 -2.95
C LEU A 242 14.03 -5.30 -2.45
N ASP A 243 12.84 -5.72 -2.02
CA ASP A 243 11.81 -4.80 -1.56
C ASP A 243 12.26 -4.02 -0.31
N GLY A 244 11.89 -2.74 -0.27
CA GLY A 244 12.20 -1.85 0.84
C GLY A 244 13.64 -1.30 0.88
N ILE A 245 14.58 -1.74 0.01
CA ILE A 245 15.98 -1.29 0.04
C ILE A 245 16.09 0.23 -0.16
N SER A 246 15.44 0.80 -1.18
CA SER A 246 15.48 2.26 -1.42
C SER A 246 14.87 3.06 -0.28
N ALA A 247 13.85 2.52 0.40
CA ALA A 247 13.23 3.13 1.56
C ALA A 247 14.18 3.14 2.78
N GLN A 248 14.99 2.09 2.95
CA GLN A 248 16.02 2.06 4.00
C GLN A 248 17.22 2.97 3.69
N MET A 249 17.62 3.06 2.40
CA MET A 249 18.72 3.94 2.00
C MET A 249 18.42 5.42 2.32
N VAL A 250 17.20 5.88 2.03
CA VAL A 250 16.80 7.28 2.25
C VAL A 250 16.70 7.65 3.72
N LEU A 251 16.61 6.69 4.65
CA LEU A 251 16.63 6.94 6.09
C LEU A 251 18.03 7.20 6.64
N THR A 252 19.08 7.15 5.80
CA THR A 252 20.43 7.53 6.20
C THR A 252 20.48 9.04 6.49
N LYS A 253 21.00 9.41 7.66
CA LYS A 253 21.05 10.82 8.09
C LYS A 253 21.76 11.70 7.05
N GLY A 254 21.09 12.77 6.63
CA GLY A 254 21.58 13.72 5.63
C GLY A 254 21.22 13.39 4.19
N VAL A 255 20.63 12.21 3.94
CA VAL A 255 20.17 11.81 2.60
C VAL A 255 18.78 12.37 2.34
N ASP A 256 18.62 13.17 1.30
CA ASP A 256 17.32 13.68 0.82
C ASP A 256 16.66 12.75 -0.19
N CYS A 257 17.47 12.05 -0.98
CA CYS A 257 17.01 11.18 -2.05
C CYS A 257 17.88 9.91 -2.16
N ALA A 258 17.26 8.77 -2.41
CA ALA A 258 17.93 7.52 -2.70
C ALA A 258 17.43 6.89 -3.99
N VAL A 259 18.35 6.39 -4.81
CA VAL A 259 18.09 5.59 -6.01
C VAL A 259 18.73 4.22 -5.83
N PHE A 260 17.92 3.19 -5.90
CA PHE A 260 18.35 1.80 -5.93
C PHE A 260 18.03 1.21 -7.30
N ALA A 261 19.04 0.83 -8.05
CA ALA A 261 18.91 0.16 -9.34
C ALA A 261 19.40 -1.28 -9.27
N HIS A 262 18.65 -2.21 -9.86
CA HIS A 262 19.07 -3.60 -9.97
C HIS A 262 18.79 -4.17 -11.36
N GLU A 263 19.59 -5.14 -11.78
CA GLU A 263 19.40 -5.86 -13.04
C GLU A 263 18.41 -7.00 -12.83
N ASP A 264 17.19 -6.84 -13.34
CA ASP A 264 16.08 -7.82 -13.23
C ASP A 264 16.31 -8.99 -14.20
N GLU A 265 16.42 -8.68 -15.50
CA GLU A 265 16.79 -9.60 -16.56
C GLU A 265 18.06 -9.10 -17.25
N ALA A 266 18.72 -9.94 -18.05
CA ALA A 266 19.93 -9.53 -18.77
C ALA A 266 19.69 -8.26 -19.58
N GLY A 267 20.34 -7.16 -19.19
CA GLY A 267 20.22 -5.85 -19.83
C GLY A 267 18.93 -5.08 -19.53
N VAL A 268 18.06 -5.60 -18.68
CA VAL A 268 16.85 -4.90 -18.20
C VAL A 268 17.05 -4.54 -16.73
N TRP A 269 16.99 -3.25 -16.44
CA TRP A 269 17.19 -2.72 -15.09
C TRP A 269 15.90 -2.13 -14.54
N ARG A 270 15.75 -2.20 -13.24
CA ARG A 270 14.71 -1.50 -12.50
C ARG A 270 15.35 -0.52 -11.54
N ALA A 271 14.80 0.69 -11.49
CA ALA A 271 15.21 1.69 -10.52
C ALA A 271 14.03 2.03 -9.61
N SER A 272 14.25 1.91 -8.31
CA SER A 272 13.35 2.34 -7.26
C SER A 272 13.92 3.58 -6.58
N MET A 273 13.10 4.60 -6.41
CA MET A 273 13.52 5.90 -5.89
C MET A 273 12.67 6.29 -4.70
N ARG A 274 13.32 6.88 -3.69
CA ARG A 274 12.65 7.43 -2.50
C ARG A 274 13.23 8.80 -2.18
N SER A 275 12.39 9.68 -1.67
CA SER A 275 12.77 11.02 -1.21
C SER A 275 12.03 11.37 0.08
N ILE A 276 12.73 12.03 1.00
CA ILE A 276 12.15 12.64 2.22
C ILE A 276 12.29 14.16 2.21
N GLY A 277 13.11 14.68 1.32
CA GLY A 277 13.42 16.10 1.17
C GLY A 277 12.68 16.76 0.00
N ILE A 278 13.40 17.57 -0.73
CA ILE A 278 12.90 18.44 -1.81
C ILE A 278 12.78 17.77 -3.17
N VAL A 279 13.42 16.60 -3.36
CA VAL A 279 13.48 15.92 -4.66
C VAL A 279 12.13 15.29 -4.99
N ASP A 280 11.57 15.63 -6.15
CA ASP A 280 10.42 14.95 -6.77
C ASP A 280 10.91 13.76 -7.59
N VAL A 281 10.83 12.55 -6.99
CA VAL A 281 11.27 11.34 -7.67
C VAL A 281 10.30 10.86 -8.75
N ALA A 282 9.03 11.28 -8.74
CA ALA A 282 8.09 10.97 -9.82
C ALA A 282 8.48 11.70 -11.12
N ARG A 283 8.83 12.98 -11.01
CA ARG A 283 9.41 13.76 -12.10
C ARG A 283 10.67 13.05 -12.64
N THR A 284 11.59 12.68 -11.77
CA THR A 284 12.84 12.00 -12.16
C THR A 284 12.56 10.67 -12.88
N ALA A 285 11.66 9.84 -12.35
CA ALA A 285 11.30 8.56 -12.97
C ALA A 285 10.66 8.73 -14.36
N SER A 286 9.86 9.78 -14.56
CA SER A 286 9.17 10.06 -15.82
C SER A 286 10.12 10.30 -17.00
N LEU A 287 11.35 10.76 -16.73
CA LEU A 287 12.39 10.95 -17.76
C LEU A 287 12.81 9.64 -18.45
N LEU A 288 12.56 8.51 -17.79
CA LEU A 288 12.83 7.17 -18.31
C LEU A 288 11.54 6.35 -18.54
N GLY A 289 10.40 7.04 -18.70
CA GLY A 289 9.10 6.40 -18.94
C GLY A 289 8.52 5.68 -17.71
N GLY A 290 9.03 5.99 -16.53
CA GLY A 290 8.49 5.54 -15.24
C GLY A 290 7.47 6.51 -14.64
N GLY A 291 7.17 6.32 -13.35
CA GLY A 291 6.23 7.17 -12.62
C GLY A 291 6.13 6.79 -11.16
N GLY A 292 5.16 7.38 -10.47
CA GLY A 292 4.89 7.18 -9.06
C GLY A 292 4.44 8.48 -8.38
N HIS A 293 4.71 8.56 -7.09
CA HIS A 293 4.44 9.73 -6.27
C HIS A 293 5.70 10.58 -6.06
N VAL A 294 5.52 11.83 -5.65
CA VAL A 294 6.62 12.77 -5.36
C VAL A 294 7.72 12.17 -4.46
N ARG A 295 7.35 11.29 -3.51
CA ARG A 295 8.26 10.67 -2.54
C ARG A 295 8.64 9.22 -2.84
N ALA A 296 7.95 8.57 -3.77
CA ALA A 296 8.16 7.16 -4.11
C ALA A 296 7.84 6.91 -5.58
N ALA A 297 8.85 6.57 -6.37
CA ALA A 297 8.70 6.33 -7.81
C ALA A 297 9.63 5.23 -8.29
N GLY A 298 9.40 4.75 -9.50
CA GLY A 298 10.27 3.78 -10.16
C GLY A 298 10.17 3.81 -11.65
N CYS A 299 11.17 3.21 -12.32
CA CYS A 299 11.18 3.05 -13.76
C CYS A 299 11.87 1.73 -14.17
N THR A 300 11.53 1.26 -15.38
CA THR A 300 12.21 0.15 -16.02
C THR A 300 13.12 0.69 -17.10
N ILE A 301 14.41 0.34 -17.04
CA ILE A 301 15.46 0.83 -17.92
C ILE A 301 15.81 -0.30 -18.89
N ARG A 302 15.61 -0.07 -20.17
CA ARG A 302 15.92 -0.99 -21.29
C ARG A 302 17.06 -0.50 -22.18
N THR A 303 17.70 0.60 -21.79
CA THR A 303 18.84 1.21 -22.45
C THR A 303 20.13 0.98 -21.64
N SER A 304 21.22 1.61 -22.02
CA SER A 304 22.44 1.58 -21.23
C SER A 304 22.19 2.09 -19.81
N ILE A 305 22.49 1.25 -18.79
CA ILE A 305 22.36 1.65 -17.39
C ILE A 305 23.18 2.91 -17.07
N THR A 306 24.36 3.04 -17.67
CA THR A 306 25.23 4.21 -17.48
C THR A 306 24.57 5.50 -17.96
N GLU A 307 23.93 5.46 -19.14
CA GLU A 307 23.21 6.62 -19.70
C GLU A 307 21.98 6.96 -18.85
N ALA A 308 21.20 5.95 -18.48
CA ALA A 308 20.01 6.12 -17.66
C ALA A 308 20.35 6.73 -16.28
N LEU A 309 21.37 6.19 -15.61
CA LEU A 309 21.85 6.76 -14.34
C LEU A 309 22.39 8.18 -14.51
N GLY A 310 22.99 8.51 -15.65
CA GLY A 310 23.41 9.87 -15.97
C GLY A 310 22.24 10.85 -16.02
N ILE A 311 21.11 10.44 -16.62
CA ILE A 311 19.87 11.23 -16.68
C ILE A 311 19.28 11.41 -15.28
N LEU A 312 19.14 10.33 -14.49
CA LEU A 312 18.59 10.39 -13.13
C LEU A 312 19.45 11.28 -12.22
N LYS A 313 20.78 11.08 -12.25
CA LYS A 313 21.72 11.88 -11.45
C LYS A 313 21.57 13.36 -11.77
N LYS A 314 21.61 13.72 -13.04
CA LYS A 314 21.54 15.12 -13.49
C LYS A 314 20.25 15.80 -12.99
N ASP A 315 19.09 15.17 -13.12
CA ASP A 315 17.83 15.75 -12.69
C ASP A 315 17.77 15.91 -11.15
N ILE A 316 18.23 14.91 -10.39
CA ILE A 316 18.30 14.97 -8.94
C ILE A 316 19.23 16.10 -8.48
N GLU A 317 20.43 16.20 -9.06
CA GLU A 317 21.39 17.26 -8.79
C GLU A 317 20.82 18.65 -9.08
N GLU A 318 20.11 18.83 -10.19
CA GLU A 318 19.46 20.08 -10.55
C GLU A 318 18.38 20.46 -9.53
N GLN A 319 17.58 19.49 -9.04
CA GLN A 319 16.57 19.74 -8.03
C GLN A 319 17.21 20.15 -6.69
N LEU A 320 18.26 19.46 -6.25
CA LEU A 320 18.96 19.78 -5.01
C LEU A 320 19.59 21.17 -5.03
N ARG A 321 20.27 21.54 -6.11
CA ARG A 321 20.89 22.86 -6.30
C ARG A 321 19.87 24.00 -6.40
N SER A 322 18.73 23.75 -7.05
CA SER A 322 17.68 24.75 -7.19
C SER A 322 17.08 25.17 -5.84
N ALA A 323 17.01 24.23 -4.89
CA ALA A 323 16.53 24.52 -3.55
C ALA A 323 17.53 25.32 -2.72
N ASP A 324 18.82 24.99 -2.81
CA ASP A 324 19.88 25.75 -2.11
C ASP A 324 19.94 27.21 -2.58
N GLY A 325 19.61 27.48 -3.87
CA GLY A 325 19.51 28.84 -4.42
C GLY A 325 18.28 29.64 -3.94
N HIS A 326 17.27 28.99 -3.37
CA HIS A 326 16.07 29.66 -2.82
C HIS A 326 16.20 30.00 -1.32
N GLU A 327 17.03 29.26 -0.57
CA GLU A 327 17.31 29.56 0.84
C GLU A 327 18.26 30.77 1.04
N LEU A 328 18.94 31.20 -0.02
CA LEU A 328 19.88 32.34 -0.01
C LEU A 328 19.26 33.67 -0.47
N ARG A 329 17.95 33.75 -0.63
CA ARG A 329 17.20 34.97 -0.95
C ARG A 329 16.11 35.24 0.08
#